data_1dda4f1b6aeff180a93cd306bb315235
#
_entry.id   1dda4f1b6aeff180a93cd306bb315235
#
_cell.length_a   1.000
_cell.length_b   1.000
_cell.length_c   1.000
_cell.angle_alpha   90.00
_cell.angle_beta   90.00
_cell.angle_gamma   90.00
#
_symmetry.space_group_name_H-M   'P 1'
#
loop_
_entity.id
_entity.type
_entity.pdbx_description
1 polymer ?
#
loop_
_entity_poly.entity_id
_entity_poly.type
_entity_poly.pdbx_seq_one_letter_code
_entity_poly.pdbx_strand_id
1 'polypeptide(L)'
;MSPTPNTATAIFLIQCPDQRGLVASISGFFFQRQFNILSCQQYSDLLTGNYFMRIEVALADLRTSRKQLETDFEGFGQNLKLSWSVHYTDEKQRVAVLVSKTSHCLYDLMLRWKEDELDCDIPLIISNHPDLEAVANQFKVPFHCLPVTAATKPEQEQQIRRLLETHHVDLVVLARYMQVLSPEFVRDWNGRVINIHHAFLPAFQGANPYQRAYERGVKMIGATAHYATEDLDEGPIIEQDVQRVMHEETPAELKQIGRDVERIVLSRAVQAHLERRIIVSGRRTIIFRG
;
A
#
# COMPACT_ATOMS: atom_id res chain seq x y z
N MET A 1 8.21 21.78 22.01
CA MET A 1 8.44 22.40 20.69
C MET A 1 7.09 22.56 20.05
N SER A 2 6.70 23.77 19.70
CA SER A 2 5.43 24.01 18.99
C SER A 2 5.48 23.29 17.64
N PRO A 3 4.39 22.63 17.20
CA PRO A 3 4.38 22.03 15.89
C PRO A 3 4.59 23.12 14.84
N THR A 4 5.61 22.96 14.02
CA THR A 4 5.80 23.75 12.80
C THR A 4 4.50 23.69 12.00
N PRO A 5 3.99 24.80 11.42
CA PRO A 5 2.80 24.73 10.57
C PRO A 5 3.07 23.69 9.48
N ASN A 6 2.15 22.73 9.38
CA ASN A 6 2.18 21.68 8.37
C ASN A 6 2.10 22.33 6.98
N THR A 7 3.27 22.67 6.44
CA THR A 7 3.33 23.29 5.12
C THR A 7 3.09 22.18 4.12
N ALA A 8 1.99 22.24 3.38
CA ALA A 8 1.67 21.28 2.33
C ALA A 8 2.87 21.11 1.38
N THR A 9 3.12 19.87 0.97
CA THR A 9 4.18 19.54 0.00
C THR A 9 3.59 18.82 -1.22
N ALA A 10 4.33 18.80 -2.31
CA ALA A 10 4.03 17.96 -3.47
C ALA A 10 5.10 16.89 -3.63
N ILE A 11 4.69 15.63 -3.73
CA ILE A 11 5.54 14.48 -3.93
C ILE A 11 5.38 14.00 -5.37
N PHE A 12 6.45 14.07 -6.14
CA PHE A 12 6.50 13.53 -7.49
C PHE A 12 7.17 12.15 -7.47
N LEU A 13 6.46 11.16 -8.00
CA LEU A 13 7.02 9.85 -8.32
C LEU A 13 7.29 9.79 -9.80
N ILE A 14 8.51 9.52 -10.19
CA ILE A 14 8.99 9.63 -11.57
C ILE A 14 9.69 8.35 -11.99
N GLN A 15 9.39 7.88 -13.19
CA GLN A 15 10.04 6.76 -13.85
C GLN A 15 10.33 7.10 -15.31
N CYS A 16 11.51 6.74 -15.83
CA CYS A 16 11.83 6.88 -17.23
C CYS A 16 13.00 5.96 -17.63
N PRO A 17 13.33 5.83 -18.94
CA PRO A 17 14.61 5.26 -19.35
C PRO A 17 15.78 6.06 -18.76
N ASP A 18 16.80 5.36 -18.23
CA ASP A 18 17.97 6.02 -17.65
C ASP A 18 18.80 6.74 -18.72
N GLN A 19 19.19 7.97 -18.42
CA GLN A 19 20.02 8.80 -19.27
C GLN A 19 20.78 9.86 -18.47
N ARG A 20 21.85 10.38 -19.05
CA ARG A 20 22.67 11.42 -18.40
C ARG A 20 21.86 12.71 -18.19
N GLY A 21 22.05 13.32 -17.01
CA GLY A 21 21.51 14.65 -16.71
C GLY A 21 20.09 14.65 -16.13
N LEU A 22 19.44 13.51 -15.88
CA LEU A 22 18.08 13.45 -15.33
C LEU A 22 17.96 14.22 -14.03
N VAL A 23 18.86 13.99 -13.06
CA VAL A 23 18.84 14.69 -11.76
C VAL A 23 18.95 16.21 -11.97
N ALA A 24 19.89 16.66 -12.78
CA ALA A 24 20.09 18.08 -13.05
C ALA A 24 18.88 18.71 -13.75
N SER A 25 18.30 18.01 -14.73
CA SER A 25 17.13 18.49 -15.47
C SER A 25 15.89 18.58 -14.58
N ILE A 26 15.59 17.52 -13.81
CA ILE A 26 14.40 17.47 -12.95
C ILE A 26 14.53 18.48 -11.80
N SER A 27 15.67 18.52 -11.11
CA SER A 27 15.88 19.52 -10.05
C SER A 27 15.94 20.94 -10.61
N GLY A 28 16.48 21.12 -11.81
CA GLY A 28 16.48 22.41 -12.53
C GLY A 28 15.06 22.91 -12.85
N PHE A 29 14.12 22.03 -13.18
CA PHE A 29 12.71 22.38 -13.36
C PHE A 29 12.13 23.05 -12.12
N PHE A 30 12.34 22.45 -10.94
CA PHE A 30 11.86 23.00 -9.68
C PHE A 30 12.61 24.26 -9.26
N PHE A 31 13.94 24.29 -9.43
CA PHE A 31 14.77 25.45 -9.15
C PHE A 31 14.34 26.69 -9.97
N GLN A 32 14.12 26.54 -11.27
CA GLN A 32 13.69 27.64 -12.15
C GLN A 32 12.32 28.22 -11.72
N ARG A 33 11.50 27.41 -11.07
CA ARG A 33 10.18 27.82 -10.53
C ARG A 33 10.25 28.24 -9.06
N GLN A 34 11.44 28.31 -8.49
CA GLN A 34 11.72 28.72 -7.11
C GLN A 34 11.10 27.80 -6.04
N PHE A 35 10.90 26.51 -6.37
CA PHE A 35 10.51 25.53 -5.36
C PHE A 35 11.72 25.08 -4.52
N ASN A 36 11.50 25.00 -3.20
CA ASN A 36 12.45 24.35 -2.31
C ASN A 36 12.23 22.83 -2.34
N ILE A 37 13.31 22.09 -2.69
CA ILE A 37 13.32 20.62 -2.65
C ILE A 37 13.61 20.19 -1.22
N LEU A 38 12.67 19.48 -0.59
CA LEU A 38 12.76 18.99 0.79
C LEU A 38 13.41 17.61 0.87
N SER A 39 13.10 16.77 -0.11
CA SER A 39 13.66 15.41 -0.23
C SER A 39 13.83 15.04 -1.68
N CYS A 40 14.91 14.34 -1.98
CA CYS A 40 15.18 13.84 -3.34
C CYS A 40 15.90 12.49 -3.22
N GLN A 41 15.20 11.44 -3.62
CA GLN A 41 15.74 10.08 -3.62
C GLN A 41 15.66 9.53 -5.03
N GLN A 42 16.65 8.77 -5.44
CA GLN A 42 16.72 8.20 -6.78
C GLN A 42 17.31 6.80 -6.79
N TYR A 43 16.98 6.05 -7.84
CA TYR A 43 17.56 4.74 -8.11
C TYR A 43 17.65 4.51 -9.62
N SER A 44 18.82 4.10 -10.13
CA SER A 44 19.02 3.63 -11.50
C SER A 44 19.13 2.12 -11.50
N ASP A 45 18.20 1.44 -12.15
CA ASP A 45 18.26 0.00 -12.35
C ASP A 45 19.12 -0.31 -13.59
N LEU A 46 20.39 -0.63 -13.36
CA LEU A 46 21.36 -0.89 -14.43
C LEU A 46 21.02 -2.13 -15.26
N LEU A 47 20.19 -3.06 -14.74
CA LEU A 47 19.80 -4.27 -15.47
C LEU A 47 18.66 -4.00 -16.47
N THR A 48 17.72 -3.14 -16.10
CA THR A 48 16.56 -2.81 -16.94
C THR A 48 16.73 -1.50 -17.71
N GLY A 49 17.76 -0.71 -17.37
CA GLY A 49 17.98 0.62 -17.96
C GLY A 49 16.91 1.63 -17.57
N ASN A 50 16.24 1.46 -16.42
CA ASN A 50 15.22 2.35 -15.93
C ASN A 50 15.75 3.21 -14.77
N TYR A 51 15.28 4.44 -14.73
CA TYR A 51 15.53 5.40 -13.67
C TYR A 51 14.25 5.70 -12.91
N PHE A 52 14.37 5.82 -11.58
CA PHE A 52 13.28 6.09 -10.66
C PHE A 52 13.66 7.22 -9.72
N MET A 53 12.71 8.13 -9.46
CA MET A 53 12.94 9.24 -8.53
C MET A 53 11.68 9.52 -7.72
N ARG A 54 11.87 9.76 -6.42
CA ARG A 54 10.90 10.44 -5.55
C ARG A 54 11.48 11.79 -5.20
N ILE A 55 10.76 12.85 -5.51
CA ILE A 55 11.14 14.20 -5.15
C ILE A 55 9.99 14.89 -4.44
N GLU A 56 10.28 15.55 -3.33
CA GLU A 56 9.30 16.27 -2.51
C GLU A 56 9.67 17.73 -2.46
N VAL A 57 8.72 18.60 -2.77
CA VAL A 57 8.89 20.04 -2.84
C VAL A 57 7.91 20.78 -1.95
N ALA A 58 8.35 21.86 -1.33
CA ALA A 58 7.49 22.73 -0.52
C ALA A 58 6.50 23.47 -1.42
N LEU A 59 5.22 23.51 -1.00
CA LEU A 59 4.18 24.28 -1.70
C LEU A 59 4.05 25.73 -1.20
N ALA A 60 4.73 26.10 -0.11
CA ALA A 60 4.73 27.48 0.40
C ALA A 60 5.17 28.50 -0.67
N ASP A 61 6.01 28.06 -1.61
CA ASP A 61 6.55 28.88 -2.70
C ASP A 61 5.74 28.79 -4.00
N LEU A 62 4.61 28.07 -3.98
CA LEU A 62 3.75 27.90 -5.14
C LEU A 62 3.13 29.25 -5.56
N ARG A 63 3.62 29.82 -6.67
CA ARG A 63 3.15 31.11 -7.23
C ARG A 63 2.09 30.93 -8.32
N THR A 64 1.65 29.70 -8.56
CA THR A 64 0.68 29.34 -9.58
C THR A 64 -0.29 28.29 -9.03
N SER A 65 -1.25 27.82 -9.82
CA SER A 65 -2.13 26.73 -9.40
C SER A 65 -1.42 25.36 -9.49
N ARG A 66 -1.88 24.37 -8.69
CA ARG A 66 -1.43 22.97 -8.81
C ARG A 66 -1.59 22.46 -10.24
N LYS A 67 -2.74 22.73 -10.85
CA LYS A 67 -3.02 22.35 -12.25
C LYS A 67 -2.01 22.93 -13.24
N GLN A 68 -1.56 24.17 -13.03
CA GLN A 68 -0.54 24.76 -13.90
C GLN A 68 0.84 24.11 -13.66
N LEU A 69 1.20 23.80 -12.41
CA LEU A 69 2.41 23.05 -12.08
C LEU A 69 2.42 21.68 -12.77
N GLU A 70 1.30 20.97 -12.72
CA GLU A 70 1.14 19.67 -13.41
C GLU A 70 1.25 19.80 -14.92
N THR A 71 0.60 20.82 -15.52
CA THR A 71 0.69 21.08 -16.96
C THR A 71 2.12 21.40 -17.39
N ASP A 72 2.80 22.23 -16.60
CA ASP A 72 4.20 22.61 -16.88
C ASP A 72 5.13 21.39 -16.75
N PHE A 73 4.90 20.54 -15.74
CA PHE A 73 5.70 19.33 -15.54
C PHE A 73 5.45 18.29 -16.62
N GLU A 74 4.21 18.16 -17.10
CA GLU A 74 3.86 17.30 -18.25
C GLU A 74 4.62 17.74 -19.50
N GLY A 75 4.60 19.03 -19.83
CA GLY A 75 5.34 19.57 -20.98
C GLY A 75 6.85 19.36 -20.86
N PHE A 76 7.40 19.52 -19.66
CA PHE A 76 8.81 19.22 -19.37
C PHE A 76 9.11 17.71 -19.51
N GLY A 77 8.24 16.87 -18.97
CA GLY A 77 8.42 15.43 -18.90
C GLY A 77 8.39 14.73 -20.26
N GLN A 78 7.64 15.26 -21.22
CA GLN A 78 7.53 14.69 -22.58
C GLN A 78 8.91 14.53 -23.26
N ASN A 79 9.77 15.53 -23.15
CA ASN A 79 11.10 15.52 -23.77
C ASN A 79 12.03 14.46 -23.15
N LEU A 80 11.80 14.10 -21.88
CA LEU A 80 12.57 13.11 -21.12
C LEU A 80 11.88 11.75 -21.06
N LYS A 81 10.69 11.62 -21.66
CA LYS A 81 9.85 10.42 -21.61
C LYS A 81 9.53 10.00 -20.17
N LEU A 82 9.21 10.98 -19.31
CA LEU A 82 8.84 10.70 -17.92
C LEU A 82 7.44 10.08 -17.87
N SER A 83 7.32 8.98 -17.16
CA SER A 83 6.07 8.52 -16.54
C SER A 83 6.08 9.01 -15.10
N TRP A 84 5.05 9.74 -14.68
CA TRP A 84 5.06 10.39 -13.37
C TRP A 84 3.67 10.50 -12.77
N SER A 85 3.65 10.68 -11.45
CA SER A 85 2.47 11.10 -10.70
C SER A 85 2.86 12.14 -9.67
N VAL A 86 1.92 13.00 -9.28
CA VAL A 86 2.08 13.95 -8.19
C VAL A 86 1.01 13.72 -7.14
N HIS A 87 1.39 13.88 -5.88
CA HIS A 87 0.53 13.74 -4.71
C HIS A 87 0.76 14.90 -3.76
N TYR A 88 -0.32 15.43 -3.22
CA TYR A 88 -0.28 16.57 -2.30
C TYR A 88 -0.50 16.08 -0.87
N THR A 89 0.36 16.49 0.07
CA THR A 89 0.31 15.98 1.45
C THR A 89 -0.85 16.53 2.28
N ASP A 90 -1.54 17.55 1.81
CA ASP A 90 -2.79 18.05 2.41
C ASP A 90 -4.05 17.32 1.89
N GLU A 91 -3.89 16.37 0.98
CA GLU A 91 -4.94 15.49 0.46
C GLU A 91 -4.80 14.10 1.08
N LYS A 92 -5.50 13.87 2.20
CA LYS A 92 -5.49 12.57 2.87
C LYS A 92 -6.15 11.49 2.02
N GLN A 93 -5.47 10.35 1.92
CA GLN A 93 -6.05 9.17 1.26
C GLN A 93 -7.16 8.56 2.11
N ARG A 94 -8.19 8.06 1.47
CA ARG A 94 -9.31 7.36 2.09
C ARG A 94 -9.14 5.86 1.91
N VAL A 95 -8.97 5.15 3.04
CA VAL A 95 -8.63 3.72 3.08
C VAL A 95 -9.82 2.89 3.53
N ALA A 96 -10.24 1.92 2.74
CA ALA A 96 -11.18 0.89 3.18
C ALA A 96 -10.42 -0.35 3.64
N VAL A 97 -10.79 -0.89 4.81
CA VAL A 97 -10.18 -2.12 5.33
C VAL A 97 -11.17 -3.27 5.17
N LEU A 98 -10.80 -4.29 4.39
CA LEU A 98 -11.58 -5.50 4.19
C LEU A 98 -11.05 -6.62 5.09
N VAL A 99 -11.94 -7.27 5.84
CA VAL A 99 -11.60 -8.28 6.85
C VAL A 99 -12.51 -9.50 6.76
N SER A 100 -12.12 -10.61 7.39
CA SER A 100 -12.99 -11.77 7.63
C SER A 100 -13.15 -12.01 9.15
N LYS A 101 -12.51 -13.05 9.71
CA LYS A 101 -12.70 -13.44 11.11
C LYS A 101 -11.54 -13.08 12.03
N THR A 102 -10.32 -12.91 11.48
CA THR A 102 -9.12 -12.70 12.29
C THR A 102 -8.84 -11.22 12.49
N SER A 103 -8.58 -10.82 13.73
CA SER A 103 -8.59 -9.41 14.15
C SER A 103 -7.22 -8.74 14.20
N HIS A 104 -6.12 -9.52 14.25
CA HIS A 104 -4.79 -9.00 14.59
C HIS A 104 -4.30 -7.89 13.64
N CYS A 105 -4.48 -8.04 12.32
CA CYS A 105 -4.12 -7.00 11.34
C CYS A 105 -5.05 -5.78 11.46
N LEU A 106 -6.36 -5.99 11.66
CA LEU A 106 -7.29 -4.88 11.83
C LEU A 106 -6.95 -4.05 13.07
N TYR A 107 -6.73 -4.70 14.23
CA TYR A 107 -6.37 -3.99 15.47
C TYR A 107 -5.09 -3.17 15.31
N ASP A 108 -4.04 -3.72 14.69
CA ASP A 108 -2.77 -3.01 14.49
C ASP A 108 -2.95 -1.78 13.60
N LEU A 109 -3.65 -1.93 12.47
CA LEU A 109 -3.95 -0.80 11.58
C LEU A 109 -4.77 0.29 12.28
N MET A 110 -5.80 -0.10 13.03
CA MET A 110 -6.69 0.84 13.72
C MET A 110 -5.99 1.58 14.87
N LEU A 111 -5.07 0.91 15.58
CA LEU A 111 -4.27 1.55 16.63
C LEU A 111 -3.30 2.56 16.02
N ARG A 112 -2.57 2.19 14.97
CA ARG A 112 -1.64 3.10 14.29
C ARG A 112 -2.34 4.30 13.67
N TRP A 113 -3.51 4.08 13.08
CA TRP A 113 -4.35 5.16 12.57
C TRP A 113 -4.78 6.13 13.68
N LYS A 114 -5.19 5.59 14.84
CA LYS A 114 -5.60 6.41 15.98
C LYS A 114 -4.44 7.19 16.61
N GLU A 115 -3.23 6.67 16.53
CA GLU A 115 -2.00 7.30 17.04
C GLU A 115 -1.31 8.20 15.98
N ASP A 116 -2.00 8.48 14.86
CA ASP A 116 -1.51 9.30 13.74
C ASP A 116 -0.23 8.77 13.06
N GLU A 117 0.07 7.46 13.21
CA GLU A 117 1.16 6.80 12.48
C GLU A 117 0.81 6.52 11.01
N LEU A 118 -0.48 6.42 10.69
CA LEU A 118 -1.01 6.27 9.34
C LEU A 118 -1.81 7.51 8.97
N ASP A 119 -1.23 8.38 8.15
CA ASP A 119 -1.85 9.63 7.72
C ASP A 119 -2.89 9.39 6.61
N CYS A 120 -4.07 8.94 7.02
CA CYS A 120 -5.20 8.64 6.14
C CYS A 120 -6.53 8.80 6.88
N ASP A 121 -7.64 8.77 6.13
CA ASP A 121 -8.97 8.55 6.67
C ASP A 121 -9.38 7.10 6.48
N ILE A 122 -10.02 6.49 7.49
CA ILE A 122 -10.63 5.15 7.37
C ILE A 122 -12.15 5.29 7.45
N PRO A 123 -12.86 5.54 6.34
CA PRO A 123 -14.28 5.80 6.34
C PRO A 123 -15.14 4.57 6.60
N LEU A 124 -14.63 3.36 6.33
CA LEU A 124 -15.40 2.14 6.52
C LEU A 124 -14.50 0.90 6.63
N ILE A 125 -15.07 -0.10 7.32
CA ILE A 125 -14.56 -1.47 7.35
C ILE A 125 -15.63 -2.37 6.72
N ILE A 126 -15.22 -3.25 5.81
CA ILE A 126 -16.11 -4.22 5.15
C ILE A 126 -15.70 -5.63 5.57
N SER A 127 -16.66 -6.48 5.88
CA SER A 127 -16.40 -7.87 6.25
C SER A 127 -17.44 -8.82 5.64
N ASN A 128 -17.01 -10.04 5.34
CA ASN A 128 -17.96 -11.12 4.99
C ASN A 128 -18.48 -11.89 6.22
N HIS A 129 -18.10 -11.47 7.44
CA HIS A 129 -18.53 -12.04 8.71
C HIS A 129 -18.78 -10.93 9.74
N PRO A 130 -19.67 -11.12 10.74
CA PRO A 130 -19.94 -10.12 11.77
C PRO A 130 -18.89 -10.05 12.88
N ASP A 131 -17.96 -11.01 12.94
CA ASP A 131 -17.05 -11.26 14.07
C ASP A 131 -16.26 -10.02 14.52
N LEU A 132 -15.98 -9.07 13.61
CA LEU A 132 -15.13 -7.91 13.90
C LEU A 132 -15.91 -6.59 14.03
N GLU A 133 -17.24 -6.64 14.07
CA GLU A 133 -18.07 -5.44 14.25
C GLU A 133 -17.76 -4.71 15.56
N ALA A 134 -17.53 -5.47 16.65
CA ALA A 134 -17.16 -4.88 17.92
C ALA A 134 -15.84 -4.11 17.88
N VAL A 135 -14.88 -4.55 17.05
CA VAL A 135 -13.60 -3.84 16.84
C VAL A 135 -13.87 -2.52 16.12
N ALA A 136 -14.62 -2.53 15.02
CA ALA A 136 -14.96 -1.32 14.27
C ALA A 136 -15.68 -0.30 15.18
N ASN A 137 -16.63 -0.75 16.00
CA ASN A 137 -17.36 0.08 16.95
C ASN A 137 -16.45 0.73 18.01
N GLN A 138 -15.42 0.01 18.48
CA GLN A 138 -14.42 0.55 19.43
C GLN A 138 -13.69 1.76 18.85
N PHE A 139 -13.40 1.75 17.54
CA PHE A 139 -12.74 2.85 16.83
C PHE A 139 -13.72 3.83 16.19
N LYS A 140 -15.03 3.62 16.35
CA LYS A 140 -16.10 4.45 15.78
C LYS A 140 -16.05 4.54 14.24
N VAL A 141 -15.64 3.45 13.59
CA VAL A 141 -15.61 3.34 12.14
C VAL A 141 -16.83 2.55 11.66
N PRO A 142 -17.57 3.01 10.64
CA PRO A 142 -18.67 2.28 10.04
C PRO A 142 -18.27 0.85 9.62
N PHE A 143 -19.08 -0.14 10.00
CA PHE A 143 -18.87 -1.55 9.67
C PHE A 143 -19.98 -2.07 8.76
N HIS A 144 -19.60 -2.67 7.64
CA HIS A 144 -20.54 -3.27 6.69
C HIS A 144 -20.31 -4.78 6.61
N CYS A 145 -21.26 -5.55 7.13
CA CYS A 145 -21.24 -7.01 7.00
C CYS A 145 -21.93 -7.41 5.70
N LEU A 146 -21.16 -7.97 4.77
CA LEU A 146 -21.63 -8.44 3.45
C LEU A 146 -21.33 -9.94 3.32
N PRO A 147 -22.18 -10.83 3.85
CA PRO A 147 -21.99 -12.27 3.75
C PRO A 147 -21.90 -12.74 2.30
N VAL A 148 -21.08 -13.75 2.05
CA VAL A 148 -20.83 -14.25 0.70
C VAL A 148 -20.88 -15.77 0.63
N THR A 149 -21.45 -16.26 -0.44
CA THR A 149 -21.41 -17.65 -0.91
C THR A 149 -20.89 -17.66 -2.35
N ALA A 150 -20.60 -18.84 -2.90
CA ALA A 150 -20.20 -18.94 -4.29
C ALA A 150 -21.25 -18.35 -5.25
N ALA A 151 -22.54 -18.49 -4.92
CA ALA A 151 -23.64 -17.99 -5.75
C ALA A 151 -23.86 -16.47 -5.63
N THR A 152 -23.53 -15.85 -4.49
CA THR A 152 -23.77 -14.41 -4.23
C THR A 152 -22.54 -13.55 -4.36
N LYS A 153 -21.42 -14.11 -4.81
CA LYS A 153 -20.15 -13.40 -4.92
C LYS A 153 -20.20 -12.19 -5.86
N PRO A 154 -20.80 -12.26 -7.07
CA PRO A 154 -20.88 -11.09 -7.96
C PRO A 154 -21.68 -9.94 -7.35
N GLU A 155 -22.82 -10.24 -6.70
CA GLU A 155 -23.65 -9.24 -6.03
C GLU A 155 -22.93 -8.61 -4.84
N GLN A 156 -22.19 -9.40 -4.06
CA GLN A 156 -21.39 -8.90 -2.94
C GLN A 156 -20.30 -7.97 -3.43
N GLU A 157 -19.55 -8.34 -4.48
CA GLU A 157 -18.51 -7.46 -5.04
C GLU A 157 -19.10 -6.17 -5.60
N GLN A 158 -20.28 -6.20 -6.20
CA GLN A 158 -20.97 -5.00 -6.65
C GLN A 158 -21.35 -4.09 -5.47
N GLN A 159 -21.78 -4.66 -4.33
CA GLN A 159 -22.06 -3.89 -3.12
C GLN A 159 -20.77 -3.28 -2.56
N ILE A 160 -19.66 -4.03 -2.52
CA ILE A 160 -18.35 -3.50 -2.13
C ILE A 160 -17.97 -2.31 -3.02
N ARG A 161 -18.03 -2.44 -4.35
CA ARG A 161 -17.72 -1.34 -5.28
C ARG A 161 -18.55 -0.08 -4.99
N ARG A 162 -19.85 -0.21 -4.80
CA ARG A 162 -20.75 0.91 -4.46
C ARG A 162 -20.33 1.60 -3.16
N LEU A 163 -19.97 0.84 -2.13
CA LEU A 163 -19.48 1.39 -0.87
C LEU A 163 -18.17 2.15 -1.06
N LEU A 164 -17.21 1.58 -1.80
CA LEU A 164 -15.94 2.21 -2.08
C LEU A 164 -16.12 3.53 -2.86
N GLU A 165 -16.98 3.53 -3.87
CA GLU A 165 -17.32 4.73 -4.65
C GLU A 165 -18.01 5.80 -3.80
N THR A 166 -19.06 5.41 -3.04
CA THR A 166 -19.83 6.32 -2.18
C THR A 166 -18.94 7.00 -1.13
N HIS A 167 -17.95 6.30 -0.63
CA HIS A 167 -17.01 6.81 0.35
C HIS A 167 -15.73 7.38 -0.26
N HIS A 168 -15.65 7.52 -1.58
CA HIS A 168 -14.49 8.04 -2.29
C HIS A 168 -13.18 7.40 -1.83
N VAL A 169 -13.16 6.06 -1.79
CA VAL A 169 -12.00 5.29 -1.32
C VAL A 169 -10.87 5.32 -2.36
N ASP A 170 -9.66 5.59 -1.90
CA ASP A 170 -8.45 5.61 -2.72
C ASP A 170 -7.66 4.30 -2.65
N LEU A 171 -7.67 3.65 -1.49
CA LEU A 171 -6.92 2.43 -1.21
C LEU A 171 -7.80 1.39 -0.52
N VAL A 172 -7.71 0.15 -0.95
CA VAL A 172 -8.31 -1.02 -0.30
C VAL A 172 -7.21 -1.84 0.37
N VAL A 173 -7.38 -2.17 1.64
CA VAL A 173 -6.46 -3.01 2.40
C VAL A 173 -7.16 -4.32 2.77
N LEU A 174 -6.67 -5.43 2.24
CA LEU A 174 -7.16 -6.78 2.55
C LEU A 174 -6.45 -7.29 3.82
N ALA A 175 -6.97 -6.92 4.99
CA ALA A 175 -6.43 -7.31 6.29
C ALA A 175 -6.95 -8.68 6.71
N ARG A 176 -6.45 -9.73 6.08
CA ARG A 176 -6.94 -11.12 6.22
C ARG A 176 -8.37 -11.30 5.71
N TYR A 177 -8.70 -10.64 4.62
CA TYR A 177 -9.94 -10.87 3.88
C TYR A 177 -9.82 -12.17 3.07
N MET A 178 -10.48 -13.24 3.56
CA MET A 178 -10.32 -14.60 3.03
C MET A 178 -11.23 -14.89 1.83
N GLN A 179 -11.38 -13.91 0.94
CA GLN A 179 -12.10 -14.04 -0.34
C GLN A 179 -11.18 -13.60 -1.48
N VAL A 180 -11.21 -14.35 -2.57
CA VAL A 180 -10.51 -13.95 -3.81
C VAL A 180 -11.38 -12.90 -4.52
N LEU A 181 -10.83 -11.75 -4.82
CA LEU A 181 -11.49 -10.73 -5.62
C LEU A 181 -11.55 -11.15 -7.09
N SER A 182 -12.58 -10.70 -7.82
CA SER A 182 -12.68 -10.99 -9.26
C SER A 182 -11.57 -10.28 -10.05
N PRO A 183 -11.17 -10.82 -11.22
CA PRO A 183 -10.22 -10.14 -12.11
C PRO A 183 -10.66 -8.72 -12.48
N GLU A 184 -11.96 -8.51 -12.72
CA GLU A 184 -12.52 -7.20 -13.03
C GLU A 184 -12.35 -6.22 -11.86
N PHE A 185 -12.59 -6.69 -10.62
CA PHE A 185 -12.38 -5.84 -9.44
C PHE A 185 -10.93 -5.40 -9.33
N VAL A 186 -10.01 -6.34 -9.42
CA VAL A 186 -8.58 -6.06 -9.27
C VAL A 186 -8.05 -5.17 -10.39
N ARG A 187 -8.53 -5.34 -11.62
CA ARG A 187 -8.17 -4.50 -12.77
C ARG A 187 -8.57 -3.04 -12.58
N ASP A 188 -9.80 -2.80 -12.13
CA ASP A 188 -10.32 -1.44 -11.88
C ASP A 188 -9.61 -0.75 -10.71
N TRP A 189 -9.09 -1.56 -9.79
CA TRP A 189 -8.35 -1.13 -8.60
C TRP A 189 -6.84 -1.40 -8.68
N ASN A 190 -6.30 -1.52 -9.88
CA ASN A 190 -4.88 -1.82 -10.08
C ASN A 190 -3.97 -0.84 -9.33
N GLY A 191 -3.02 -1.37 -8.55
CA GLY A 191 -2.11 -0.58 -7.71
C GLY A 191 -2.78 0.07 -6.48
N ARG A 192 -4.07 -0.20 -6.24
CA ARG A 192 -4.85 0.36 -5.13
C ARG A 192 -5.48 -0.70 -4.22
N VAL A 193 -4.99 -1.93 -4.27
CA VAL A 193 -5.39 -3.01 -3.35
C VAL A 193 -4.12 -3.63 -2.77
N ILE A 194 -3.94 -3.51 -1.45
CA ILE A 194 -2.84 -4.16 -0.72
C ILE A 194 -3.38 -5.40 -0.02
N ASN A 195 -2.75 -6.54 -0.25
CA ASN A 195 -3.08 -7.81 0.40
C ASN A 195 -1.98 -8.24 1.36
N ILE A 196 -2.34 -8.81 2.51
CA ILE A 196 -1.42 -9.56 3.37
C ILE A 196 -1.57 -11.05 3.13
N HIS A 197 -0.52 -11.68 2.68
CA HIS A 197 -0.40 -13.12 2.53
C HIS A 197 0.42 -13.70 3.69
N HIS A 198 -0.10 -14.77 4.30
CA HIS A 198 0.43 -15.37 5.52
C HIS A 198 1.57 -16.39 5.26
N ALA A 199 2.38 -16.14 4.24
CA ALA A 199 3.61 -16.87 3.96
C ALA A 199 4.64 -15.95 3.30
N PHE A 200 5.90 -16.37 3.34
CA PHE A 200 6.97 -15.73 2.59
C PHE A 200 6.90 -16.18 1.13
N LEU A 201 6.24 -15.39 0.29
CA LEU A 201 6.08 -15.71 -1.14
C LEU A 201 7.45 -15.79 -1.85
N PRO A 202 7.61 -16.71 -2.80
CA PRO A 202 6.62 -17.62 -3.37
C PRO A 202 6.43 -18.96 -2.63
N ALA A 203 6.97 -19.10 -1.41
CA ALA A 203 6.87 -20.34 -0.64
C ALA A 203 5.51 -20.50 0.06
N PHE A 204 5.08 -21.76 0.25
CA PHE A 204 3.91 -22.18 1.05
C PHE A 204 2.56 -21.58 0.61
N GLN A 205 2.35 -21.40 -0.69
CA GLN A 205 1.04 -21.01 -1.24
C GLN A 205 -0.05 -22.04 -0.90
N GLY A 206 -1.28 -21.56 -0.62
CA GLY A 206 -2.48 -22.38 -0.36
C GLY A 206 -2.86 -22.54 1.11
N ALA A 207 -3.77 -23.49 1.40
CA ALA A 207 -4.39 -23.64 2.73
C ALA A 207 -3.44 -24.20 3.80
N ASN A 208 -3.71 -23.84 5.07
CA ASN A 208 -3.01 -24.34 6.28
C ASN A 208 -1.47 -24.23 6.24
N PRO A 209 -0.89 -23.06 5.95
CA PRO A 209 0.55 -22.91 5.77
C PRO A 209 1.34 -23.26 7.04
N TYR A 210 0.84 -22.96 8.23
CA TYR A 210 1.53 -23.25 9.50
C TYR A 210 1.58 -24.72 9.84
N GLN A 211 0.52 -25.48 9.51
CA GLN A 211 0.53 -26.95 9.65
C GLN A 211 1.57 -27.56 8.72
N ARG A 212 1.59 -27.14 7.46
CA ARG A 212 2.58 -27.62 6.47
C ARG A 212 4.02 -27.21 6.83
N ALA A 213 4.18 -25.99 7.36
CA ALA A 213 5.47 -25.51 7.85
C ALA A 213 6.01 -26.40 8.99
N TYR A 214 5.15 -26.75 9.95
CA TYR A 214 5.46 -27.66 11.04
C TYR A 214 5.85 -29.05 10.53
N GLU A 215 5.02 -29.67 9.68
CA GLU A 215 5.26 -30.99 9.11
C GLU A 215 6.57 -31.04 8.28
N ARG A 216 6.90 -29.94 7.61
CA ARG A 216 8.14 -29.81 6.84
C ARG A 216 9.37 -29.54 7.71
N GLY A 217 9.17 -29.16 8.98
CA GLY A 217 10.24 -28.79 9.90
C GLY A 217 11.02 -27.55 9.48
N VAL A 218 10.31 -26.53 8.97
CA VAL A 218 10.93 -25.26 8.53
C VAL A 218 11.59 -24.54 9.70
N LYS A 219 12.57 -23.69 9.41
CA LYS A 219 13.29 -22.90 10.41
C LYS A 219 12.95 -21.43 10.36
N MET A 220 12.11 -21.03 9.41
CA MET A 220 11.59 -19.67 9.28
C MET A 220 10.15 -19.71 8.77
N ILE A 221 9.33 -18.82 9.30
CA ILE A 221 8.01 -18.47 8.78
C ILE A 221 7.98 -16.99 8.49
N GLY A 222 7.07 -16.55 7.64
CA GLY A 222 7.01 -15.14 7.26
C GLY A 222 5.67 -14.74 6.69
N ALA A 223 5.59 -13.48 6.30
CA ALA A 223 4.44 -12.89 5.65
C ALA A 223 4.87 -11.98 4.51
N THR A 224 3.97 -11.75 3.57
CA THR A 224 4.18 -10.90 2.40
C THR A 224 3.01 -9.96 2.23
N ALA A 225 3.26 -8.66 2.15
CA ALA A 225 2.31 -7.67 1.67
C ALA A 225 2.63 -7.31 0.22
N HIS A 226 1.63 -7.36 -0.64
CA HIS A 226 1.78 -7.11 -2.06
C HIS A 226 0.56 -6.40 -2.63
N TYR A 227 0.69 -5.74 -3.77
CA TYR A 227 -0.46 -5.29 -4.52
C TYR A 227 -1.19 -6.50 -5.10
N ALA A 228 -2.52 -6.52 -4.97
CA ALA A 228 -3.33 -7.56 -5.60
C ALA A 228 -3.32 -7.40 -7.12
N THR A 229 -3.21 -8.52 -7.83
CA THR A 229 -3.29 -8.63 -9.29
C THR A 229 -4.31 -9.72 -9.66
N GLU A 230 -4.63 -9.85 -10.95
CA GLU A 230 -5.55 -10.89 -11.44
C GLU A 230 -5.03 -12.30 -11.10
N ASP A 231 -3.72 -12.46 -11.12
CA ASP A 231 -3.06 -13.70 -10.69
C ASP A 231 -2.92 -13.71 -9.16
N LEU A 232 -3.51 -14.70 -8.51
CA LEU A 232 -3.55 -14.81 -7.05
C LEU A 232 -2.13 -14.92 -6.48
N ASP A 233 -1.84 -14.05 -5.50
CA ASP A 233 -0.57 -13.98 -4.77
C ASP A 233 0.68 -13.74 -5.64
N GLU A 234 0.51 -13.26 -6.89
CA GLU A 234 1.58 -13.00 -7.86
C GLU A 234 1.89 -11.51 -8.06
N GLY A 235 1.18 -10.65 -7.37
CA GLY A 235 1.34 -9.19 -7.51
C GLY A 235 2.66 -8.64 -6.96
N PRO A 236 3.01 -7.40 -7.33
CA PRO A 236 4.24 -6.75 -6.90
C PRO A 236 4.36 -6.68 -5.38
N ILE A 237 5.44 -7.25 -4.85
CA ILE A 237 5.69 -7.32 -3.41
C ILE A 237 6.09 -5.94 -2.89
N ILE A 238 5.45 -5.52 -1.78
CA ILE A 238 5.74 -4.25 -1.11
C ILE A 238 6.65 -4.48 0.09
N GLU A 239 6.28 -5.42 0.96
CA GLU A 239 7.02 -5.70 2.19
C GLU A 239 7.00 -7.19 2.50
N GLN A 240 8.09 -7.68 3.03
CA GLN A 240 8.22 -9.05 3.52
C GLN A 240 9.02 -9.07 4.80
N ASP A 241 8.64 -9.94 5.73
CA ASP A 241 9.45 -10.21 6.91
C ASP A 241 9.36 -11.70 7.27
N VAL A 242 10.37 -12.16 8.01
CA VAL A 242 10.49 -13.55 8.45
C VAL A 242 10.84 -13.63 9.93
N GLN A 243 10.31 -14.63 10.61
CA GLN A 243 10.66 -14.94 11.97
C GLN A 243 11.28 -16.33 12.04
N ARG A 244 12.40 -16.44 12.75
CA ARG A 244 13.02 -17.73 13.04
C ARG A 244 12.16 -18.53 14.02
N VAL A 245 12.02 -19.84 13.72
CA VAL A 245 11.25 -20.80 14.54
C VAL A 245 12.11 -22.01 14.87
N MET A 246 11.82 -22.67 15.97
CA MET A 246 12.55 -23.83 16.46
C MET A 246 11.69 -25.09 16.27
N HIS A 247 12.23 -26.22 16.62
CA HIS A 247 11.54 -27.52 16.50
C HIS A 247 10.52 -27.78 17.61
N GLU A 248 10.55 -26.94 18.65
CA GLU A 248 9.68 -27.06 19.84
C GLU A 248 8.31 -26.41 19.61
N GLU A 249 8.20 -25.42 18.69
CA GLU A 249 6.95 -24.73 18.46
C GLU A 249 5.93 -25.64 17.76
N THR A 250 4.75 -25.70 18.34
CA THR A 250 3.57 -26.37 17.79
C THR A 250 2.96 -25.57 16.64
N PRO A 251 2.11 -26.17 15.79
CA PRO A 251 1.38 -25.42 14.77
C PRO A 251 0.58 -24.21 15.29
N ALA A 252 0.09 -24.28 16.54
CA ALA A 252 -0.63 -23.18 17.18
C ALA A 252 0.30 -22.01 17.53
N GLU A 253 1.50 -22.28 18.03
CA GLU A 253 2.54 -21.29 18.30
C GLU A 253 3.09 -20.68 17.01
N LEU A 254 3.36 -21.50 15.99
CA LEU A 254 3.74 -21.00 14.66
C LEU A 254 2.69 -20.02 14.09
N LYS A 255 1.39 -20.32 14.29
CA LYS A 255 0.31 -19.45 13.90
C LYS A 255 0.30 -18.12 14.69
N GLN A 256 0.63 -18.16 15.97
CA GLN A 256 0.73 -16.96 16.81
C GLN A 256 1.90 -16.08 16.35
N ILE A 257 3.10 -16.66 16.19
CA ILE A 257 4.28 -15.96 15.66
C ILE A 257 3.97 -15.36 14.29
N GLY A 258 3.32 -16.14 13.42
CA GLY A 258 2.96 -15.66 12.07
C GLY A 258 2.03 -14.46 12.10
N ARG A 259 1.06 -14.39 13.03
CA ARG A 259 0.19 -13.22 13.20
C ARG A 259 0.97 -11.95 13.56
N ASP A 260 2.02 -12.08 14.37
CA ASP A 260 2.86 -10.95 14.74
C ASP A 260 3.65 -10.42 13.54
N VAL A 261 4.14 -11.31 12.69
CA VAL A 261 4.79 -10.93 11.43
C VAL A 261 3.78 -10.29 10.46
N GLU A 262 2.60 -10.91 10.27
CA GLU A 262 1.56 -10.42 9.36
C GLU A 262 1.16 -8.96 9.66
N ARG A 263 0.92 -8.61 10.95
CA ARG A 263 0.51 -7.25 11.32
C ARG A 263 1.60 -6.21 11.04
N ILE A 264 2.86 -6.53 11.30
CA ILE A 264 4.01 -5.64 11.07
C ILE A 264 4.23 -5.43 9.56
N VAL A 265 4.20 -6.50 8.79
CA VAL A 265 4.40 -6.45 7.33
C VAL A 265 3.29 -5.65 6.67
N LEU A 266 2.02 -5.87 7.06
CA LEU A 266 0.91 -5.13 6.48
C LEU A 266 0.97 -3.64 6.82
N SER A 267 1.24 -3.29 8.08
CA SER A 267 1.29 -1.88 8.49
C SER A 267 2.43 -1.12 7.79
N ARG A 268 3.62 -1.72 7.65
CA ARG A 268 4.74 -1.12 6.90
C ARG A 268 4.41 -0.93 5.43
N ALA A 269 3.74 -1.90 4.80
CA ALA A 269 3.33 -1.78 3.40
C ALA A 269 2.30 -0.68 3.18
N VAL A 270 1.28 -0.59 4.05
CA VAL A 270 0.28 0.48 4.03
C VAL A 270 0.94 1.83 4.25
N GLN A 271 1.80 1.96 5.24
CA GLN A 271 2.55 3.19 5.51
C GLN A 271 3.37 3.64 4.30
N ALA A 272 4.14 2.72 3.68
CA ALA A 272 4.94 3.04 2.50
C ALA A 272 4.08 3.53 1.32
N HIS A 273 2.86 2.99 1.16
CA HIS A 273 1.92 3.44 0.14
C HIS A 273 1.39 4.84 0.46
N LEU A 274 0.93 5.08 1.70
CA LEU A 274 0.40 6.37 2.14
C LEU A 274 1.44 7.49 2.04
N GLU A 275 2.68 7.22 2.37
CA GLU A 275 3.81 8.15 2.26
C GLU A 275 4.33 8.33 0.81
N ARG A 276 3.64 7.74 -0.16
CA ARG A 276 4.04 7.85 -1.58
C ARG A 276 5.51 7.47 -1.81
N ARG A 277 5.92 6.32 -1.27
CA ARG A 277 7.29 5.81 -1.38
C ARG A 277 7.46 4.67 -2.38
N ILE A 278 6.38 4.26 -3.08
CA ILE A 278 6.38 3.08 -3.92
C ILE A 278 6.20 3.45 -5.39
N ILE A 279 7.09 2.99 -6.24
CA ILE A 279 6.88 2.95 -7.69
C ILE A 279 6.81 1.48 -8.11
N VAL A 280 5.74 1.10 -8.82
CA VAL A 280 5.60 -0.24 -9.39
C VAL A 280 6.31 -0.29 -10.74
N SER A 281 7.21 -1.26 -10.92
CA SER A 281 7.95 -1.50 -12.16
C SER A 281 7.82 -2.96 -12.60
N GLY A 282 6.84 -3.24 -13.44
CA GLY A 282 6.48 -4.61 -13.81
C GLY A 282 6.00 -5.40 -12.60
N ARG A 283 6.68 -6.51 -12.28
CA ARG A 283 6.36 -7.35 -11.10
C ARG A 283 7.12 -6.94 -9.83
N ARG A 284 7.89 -5.87 -9.86
CA ARG A 284 8.69 -5.39 -8.72
C ARG A 284 8.17 -4.04 -8.24
N THR A 285 8.50 -3.72 -7.00
CA THR A 285 8.36 -2.38 -6.43
C THR A 285 9.72 -1.76 -6.20
N ILE A 286 9.83 -0.47 -6.42
CA ILE A 286 10.94 0.37 -6.00
C ILE A 286 10.44 1.16 -4.80
N ILE A 287 11.05 0.94 -3.63
CA ILE A 287 10.60 1.54 -2.37
C ILE A 287 11.66 2.51 -1.88
N PHE A 288 11.31 3.78 -1.80
CA PHE A 288 12.14 4.82 -1.25
C PHE A 288 12.12 4.80 0.28
N ARG A 289 13.20 5.23 0.90
CA ARG A 289 13.30 5.30 2.37
C ARG A 289 12.34 6.34 2.93
N GLY A 290 11.78 6.05 4.09
CA GLY A 290 10.99 6.99 4.88
C GLY A 290 11.86 7.78 5.83
#